data_8ec09c859dc89b1e0777e0277fb53f31
#
_entry.id   8ec09c859dc89b1e0777e0277fb53f31
#
_cell.length_a   1.000
_cell.length_b   1.000
_cell.length_c   1.000
_cell.angle_alpha   90.00
_cell.angle_beta   90.00
_cell.angle_gamma   90.00
#
_symmetry.space_group_name_H-M   'P 1'
#
loop_
_entity.id
_entity.type
_entity.pdbx_description
1 polymer ?
#
loop_
_entity_poly.entity_id
_entity_poly.type
_entity_poly.pdbx_seq_one_letter_code
_entity_poly.pdbx_strand_id
1 'polypeptide(L)'
;HPIIAEAATQFQARAIQELYPAGGPVRTIIIGEADDELKEQASRVKEYMNYQIVEEMPEFFPDLDKMLFHLPLVGQTFKKVWYDPSMDRLTARFVQAEDFVVSPDSTDLRTSPRYTQIIKLSRNDYNRFVKAGYYEPLGPNEGGADIEESSTVESIEGISAFGAEQDDKTVVLLEMHTYYMFDGIDDADSSDIDAVALPYVITMEQESQTVVSIRRNWHEDDENQEKREWFVEYKFLPGLGFYGFGLYHIIGGLGKVATGSLRALLDSAAFANMQGGFKLKGRVPGGEMDIAPGEFIDLDAVVDDVKKAIMPLPFKEPSGTLFQLLGFVVDAAQRFAAIADLNVGEANNNAPVGTTIALIEQGSRIFSAIHKRLHNSQAKEFRLMMELDSLHLPDEMKFASSGAASVIYRADFDDRLDVIPVSDPNVFSSTQRIAQAQAVLQMAQSAPELHDMYEAYKRMYEALRIQGIEE
;
A
#
# COMPACT_ATOMS: atom_id res chain seq x y z
N HIS A 1 21.62 0.53 -4.85
CA HIS A 1 21.19 1.82 -5.38
C HIS A 1 19.72 2.05 -5.01
N PRO A 2 19.30 3.21 -4.50
CA PRO A 2 17.96 3.43 -3.90
C PRO A 2 16.84 3.75 -4.89
N ILE A 3 16.97 3.42 -6.18
CA ILE A 3 16.00 3.80 -7.24
C ILE A 3 14.56 3.38 -6.92
N ILE A 4 14.37 2.14 -6.42
CA ILE A 4 13.04 1.63 -6.12
C ILE A 4 12.45 2.35 -4.91
N ALA A 5 13.26 2.59 -3.87
CA ALA A 5 12.81 3.29 -2.67
C ALA A 5 12.41 4.74 -2.99
N GLU A 6 13.20 5.43 -3.82
CA GLU A 6 12.90 6.78 -4.28
C GLU A 6 11.56 6.83 -5.04
N ALA A 7 11.37 5.94 -6.01
CA ALA A 7 10.12 5.86 -6.77
C ALA A 7 8.90 5.53 -5.90
N ALA A 8 9.05 4.61 -4.94
CA ALA A 8 7.98 4.26 -4.00
C ALA A 8 7.59 5.42 -3.10
N THR A 9 8.58 6.14 -2.55
CA THR A 9 8.34 7.30 -1.68
C THR A 9 7.66 8.46 -2.44
N GLN A 10 8.08 8.73 -3.67
CA GLN A 10 7.45 9.75 -4.52
C GLN A 10 6.01 9.39 -4.87
N PHE A 11 5.76 8.12 -5.19
CA PHE A 11 4.40 7.63 -5.44
C PHE A 11 3.52 7.80 -4.21
N GLN A 12 3.98 7.35 -3.03
CA GLN A 12 3.27 7.47 -1.76
C GLN A 12 2.90 8.93 -1.46
N ALA A 13 3.88 9.84 -1.53
CA ALA A 13 3.66 11.26 -1.24
C ALA A 13 2.61 11.92 -2.14
N ARG A 14 2.51 11.50 -3.40
CA ARG A 14 1.49 12.00 -4.33
C ARG A 14 0.14 11.35 -4.11
N ALA A 15 0.12 10.02 -3.98
CA ALA A 15 -1.10 9.26 -3.82
C ALA A 15 -1.86 9.65 -2.55
N ILE A 16 -1.16 9.89 -1.44
CA ILE A 16 -1.78 10.26 -0.17
C ILE A 16 -2.51 11.61 -0.24
N GLN A 17 -1.92 12.59 -0.95
CA GLN A 17 -2.54 13.91 -1.13
C GLN A 17 -3.84 13.86 -1.93
N GLU A 18 -3.97 12.88 -2.84
CA GLU A 18 -5.14 12.71 -3.68
C GLU A 18 -6.21 11.83 -3.02
N LEU A 19 -5.79 10.74 -2.33
CA LEU A 19 -6.71 9.77 -1.74
C LEU A 19 -7.20 10.17 -0.35
N TYR A 20 -6.47 11.06 0.34
CA TYR A 20 -6.81 11.53 1.69
C TYR A 20 -6.69 13.06 1.78
N PRO A 21 -7.61 13.81 1.14
CA PRO A 21 -7.62 15.27 1.22
C PRO A 21 -8.06 15.77 2.61
N ALA A 22 -7.64 16.98 2.98
CA ALA A 22 -7.90 17.57 4.29
C ALA A 22 -9.40 17.72 4.65
N GLY A 23 -10.28 17.83 3.65
CA GLY A 23 -11.73 17.88 3.84
C GLY A 23 -12.42 16.52 4.01
N GLY A 24 -11.64 15.46 4.12
CA GLY A 24 -12.13 14.07 4.15
C GLY A 24 -12.18 13.42 2.76
N PRO A 25 -12.02 12.09 2.69
CA PRO A 25 -11.90 11.37 1.44
C PRO A 25 -13.23 11.01 0.77
N VAL A 26 -14.37 11.18 1.45
CA VAL A 26 -15.68 10.68 1.02
C VAL A 26 -16.54 11.76 0.38
N ARG A 27 -17.16 11.44 -0.75
CA ARG A 27 -18.19 12.20 -1.41
C ARG A 27 -19.39 11.30 -1.74
N THR A 28 -20.60 11.82 -1.58
CA THR A 28 -21.86 11.13 -1.91
C THR A 28 -22.32 11.50 -3.32
N ILE A 29 -22.99 10.57 -3.98
CA ILE A 29 -23.70 10.75 -5.26
C ILE A 29 -25.12 10.26 -5.07
N ILE A 30 -26.09 11.06 -5.57
CA ILE A 30 -27.50 10.71 -5.56
C ILE A 30 -27.81 9.89 -6.83
N ILE A 31 -28.45 8.74 -6.66
CA ILE A 31 -28.90 7.87 -7.74
C ILE A 31 -30.35 8.21 -8.06
N GLY A 32 -30.61 8.73 -9.26
CA GLY A 32 -31.94 9.12 -9.71
C GLY A 32 -32.22 10.62 -9.60
N GLU A 33 -33.48 10.99 -9.39
CA GLU A 33 -33.89 12.40 -9.26
C GLU A 33 -33.58 12.91 -7.85
N ALA A 34 -32.88 14.06 -7.79
CA ALA A 34 -32.48 14.69 -6.54
C ALA A 34 -33.59 15.65 -6.08
N ASP A 35 -34.21 15.35 -4.95
CA ASP A 35 -35.03 16.29 -4.19
C ASP A 35 -34.21 16.92 -3.05
N ASP A 36 -34.78 17.91 -2.39
CA ASP A 36 -34.04 18.62 -1.34
C ASP A 36 -33.82 17.77 -0.08
N GLU A 37 -34.77 16.86 0.24
CA GLU A 37 -34.62 15.92 1.34
C GLU A 37 -33.46 14.95 1.10
N LEU A 38 -33.33 14.42 -0.11
CA LEU A 38 -32.27 13.50 -0.51
C LEU A 38 -30.90 14.19 -0.55
N LYS A 39 -30.85 15.50 -0.87
CA LYS A 39 -29.60 16.29 -0.77
C LYS A 39 -29.14 16.45 0.67
N GLU A 40 -30.07 16.73 1.59
CA GLU A 40 -29.75 16.82 3.02
C GLU A 40 -29.28 15.46 3.57
N GLN A 41 -29.96 14.37 3.20
CA GLN A 41 -29.54 13.01 3.52
C GLN A 41 -28.12 12.72 3.01
N ALA A 42 -27.84 13.02 1.74
CA ALA A 42 -26.51 12.85 1.13
C ALA A 42 -25.43 13.67 1.85
N SER A 43 -25.77 14.88 2.32
CA SER A 43 -24.84 15.69 3.14
C SER A 43 -24.56 15.06 4.49
N ARG A 44 -25.60 14.58 5.19
CA ARG A 44 -25.42 13.89 6.48
C ARG A 44 -24.55 12.64 6.37
N VAL A 45 -24.80 11.79 5.35
CA VAL A 45 -23.99 10.58 5.10
C VAL A 45 -22.54 10.96 4.79
N LYS A 46 -22.30 11.95 3.92
CA LYS A 46 -20.97 12.46 3.62
C LYS A 46 -20.24 12.94 4.88
N GLU A 47 -20.88 13.77 5.68
CA GLU A 47 -20.29 14.32 6.92
C GLU A 47 -19.96 13.22 7.93
N TYR A 48 -20.88 12.28 8.13
CA TYR A 48 -20.68 11.18 9.05
C TYR A 48 -19.55 10.25 8.62
N MET A 49 -19.53 9.78 7.38
CA MET A 49 -18.46 8.89 6.91
C MET A 49 -17.08 9.57 6.93
N ASN A 50 -17.02 10.87 6.65
CA ASN A 50 -15.76 11.61 6.79
C ASN A 50 -15.34 11.74 8.26
N TYR A 51 -16.28 12.00 9.18
CA TYR A 51 -16.03 12.00 10.62
C TYR A 51 -15.53 10.64 11.10
N GLN A 52 -16.19 9.56 10.67
CA GLN A 52 -15.82 8.18 11.00
C GLN A 52 -14.38 7.86 10.56
N ILE A 53 -14.01 8.19 9.34
CA ILE A 53 -12.66 7.91 8.79
C ILE A 53 -11.58 8.79 9.45
N VAL A 54 -11.89 10.05 9.76
CA VAL A 54 -10.88 11.00 10.25
C VAL A 54 -10.74 10.94 11.76
N GLU A 55 -11.85 10.79 12.50
CA GLU A 55 -11.87 10.92 13.97
C GLU A 55 -12.08 9.58 14.68
N GLU A 56 -12.99 8.73 14.22
CA GLU A 56 -13.30 7.46 14.90
C GLU A 56 -12.30 6.34 14.57
N MET A 57 -11.69 6.37 13.39
CA MET A 57 -10.70 5.36 12.94
C MET A 57 -9.28 5.93 12.89
N PRO A 58 -8.59 6.13 14.04
CA PRO A 58 -7.24 6.68 14.07
C PRO A 58 -6.22 5.82 13.33
N GLU A 59 -6.51 4.53 13.13
CA GLU A 59 -5.69 3.59 12.36
C GLU A 59 -5.80 3.78 10.84
N PHE A 60 -6.85 4.44 10.34
CA PHE A 60 -7.11 4.51 8.90
C PHE A 60 -5.99 5.20 8.14
N PHE A 61 -5.53 6.37 8.61
CA PHE A 61 -4.46 7.12 7.95
C PHE A 61 -3.11 6.40 8.00
N PRO A 62 -2.61 5.92 9.16
CA PRO A 62 -1.35 5.17 9.21
C PRO A 62 -1.36 3.90 8.35
N ASP A 63 -2.48 3.17 8.31
CA ASP A 63 -2.62 1.97 7.51
C ASP A 63 -2.67 2.30 6.00
N LEU A 64 -3.34 3.40 5.62
CA LEU A 64 -3.35 3.89 4.24
C LEU A 64 -1.95 4.34 3.80
N ASP A 65 -1.23 5.07 4.64
CA ASP A 65 0.13 5.53 4.37
C ASP A 65 1.09 4.35 4.16
N LYS A 66 1.05 3.36 5.06
CA LYS A 66 1.81 2.12 4.95
C LYS A 66 1.44 1.35 3.68
N MET A 67 0.15 1.21 3.38
CA MET A 67 -0.34 0.55 2.18
C MET A 67 0.18 1.22 0.90
N LEU A 68 0.15 2.55 0.82
CA LEU A 68 0.59 3.30 -0.36
C LEU A 68 2.11 3.22 -0.58
N PHE A 69 2.89 2.95 0.46
CA PHE A 69 4.31 2.64 0.32
C PHE A 69 4.55 1.20 -0.19
N HIS A 70 3.82 0.22 0.36
CA HIS A 70 3.95 -1.19 -0.03
C HIS A 70 3.43 -1.47 -1.45
N LEU A 71 2.34 -0.82 -1.84
CA LEU A 71 1.66 -1.07 -3.11
C LEU A 71 2.56 -0.96 -4.34
N PRO A 72 3.34 0.11 -4.55
CA PRO A 72 4.24 0.20 -5.71
C PRO A 72 5.37 -0.82 -5.64
N LEU A 73 5.79 -1.27 -4.47
CA LEU A 73 6.87 -2.26 -4.31
C LEU A 73 6.42 -3.64 -4.73
N VAL A 74 5.33 -4.13 -4.14
CA VAL A 74 4.83 -5.50 -4.30
C VAL A 74 3.89 -5.63 -5.49
N GLY A 75 3.12 -4.57 -5.81
CA GLY A 75 2.18 -4.52 -6.93
C GLY A 75 0.72 -4.75 -6.57
N GLN A 76 0.44 -5.32 -5.41
CA GLN A 76 -0.91 -5.52 -4.89
C GLN A 76 -0.90 -5.53 -3.37
N THR A 77 -1.95 -4.97 -2.80
CA THR A 77 -2.22 -4.95 -1.36
C THR A 77 -3.72 -5.09 -1.13
N PHE A 78 -4.10 -5.37 0.11
CA PHE A 78 -5.49 -5.56 0.47
C PHE A 78 -5.86 -4.70 1.66
N LYS A 79 -7.13 -4.34 1.77
CA LYS A 79 -7.73 -3.82 2.99
C LYS A 79 -8.89 -4.72 3.41
N LYS A 80 -8.96 -5.05 4.68
CA LYS A 80 -10.09 -5.71 5.31
C LYS A 80 -10.97 -4.66 5.97
N VAL A 81 -12.26 -4.69 5.68
CA VAL A 81 -13.26 -3.80 6.26
C VAL A 81 -14.29 -4.64 7.00
N TRP A 82 -14.48 -4.38 8.29
CA TRP A 82 -15.44 -5.12 9.11
C TRP A 82 -15.91 -4.28 10.30
N TYR A 83 -17.02 -4.66 10.88
CA TYR A 83 -17.45 -4.15 12.16
C TYR A 83 -16.76 -4.93 13.27
N ASP A 84 -16.10 -4.22 14.19
CA ASP A 84 -15.45 -4.82 15.36
C ASP A 84 -16.34 -4.63 16.60
N PRO A 85 -17.04 -5.67 17.06
CA PRO A 85 -17.92 -5.57 18.21
C PRO A 85 -17.19 -5.33 19.53
N SER A 86 -15.87 -5.58 19.59
CA SER A 86 -15.07 -5.29 20.79
C SER A 86 -14.81 -3.79 20.96
N MET A 87 -14.78 -3.07 19.84
CA MET A 87 -14.61 -1.61 19.79
C MET A 87 -15.93 -0.87 19.53
N ASP A 88 -17.01 -1.61 19.21
CA ASP A 88 -18.32 -1.08 18.83
C ASP A 88 -18.25 -0.06 17.67
N ARG A 89 -17.40 -0.33 16.67
CA ARG A 89 -17.21 0.53 15.50
C ARG A 89 -16.70 -0.22 14.28
N LEU A 90 -16.78 0.42 13.13
CA LEU A 90 -16.11 -0.07 11.91
C LEU A 90 -14.59 0.00 12.04
N THR A 91 -13.94 -0.91 11.35
CA THR A 91 -12.48 -1.00 11.28
C THR A 91 -12.07 -1.33 9.85
N ALA A 92 -11.08 -0.59 9.33
CA ALA A 92 -10.48 -0.83 8.03
C ALA A 92 -8.97 -0.98 8.19
N ARG A 93 -8.45 -2.18 7.98
CA ARG A 93 -7.04 -2.51 8.21
C ARG A 93 -6.33 -2.91 6.93
N PHE A 94 -5.09 -2.47 6.81
CA PHE A 94 -4.18 -2.90 5.77
C PHE A 94 -3.75 -4.36 5.98
N VAL A 95 -3.80 -5.15 4.91
CA VAL A 95 -3.33 -6.54 4.87
C VAL A 95 -2.26 -6.65 3.78
N GLN A 96 -1.10 -7.14 4.18
CA GLN A 96 0.03 -7.35 3.26
C GLN A 96 -0.28 -8.48 2.28
N ALA A 97 0.32 -8.42 1.09
CA ALA A 97 0.13 -9.48 0.09
C ALA A 97 0.67 -10.85 0.54
N GLU A 98 1.66 -10.87 1.42
CA GLU A 98 2.25 -12.07 2.01
C GLU A 98 1.28 -12.80 2.95
N ASP A 99 0.45 -12.02 3.67
CA ASP A 99 -0.54 -12.53 4.61
C ASP A 99 -1.90 -12.82 3.95
N PHE A 100 -1.98 -12.76 2.61
CA PHE A 100 -3.21 -12.99 1.87
C PHE A 100 -3.02 -13.99 0.74
N VAL A 101 -3.61 -15.18 0.88
CA VAL A 101 -3.46 -16.30 -0.04
C VAL A 101 -4.78 -16.58 -0.75
N VAL A 102 -4.74 -16.71 -2.07
CA VAL A 102 -5.91 -17.02 -2.89
C VAL A 102 -5.75 -18.35 -3.60
N SER A 103 -6.87 -18.94 -4.04
CA SER A 103 -6.84 -20.13 -4.89
C SER A 103 -6.07 -19.86 -6.19
N PRO A 104 -5.26 -20.80 -6.70
CA PRO A 104 -4.45 -20.62 -7.91
C PRO A 104 -5.27 -20.24 -9.15
N ASP A 105 -6.51 -20.69 -9.24
CA ASP A 105 -7.40 -20.45 -10.37
C ASP A 105 -8.18 -19.13 -10.27
N SER A 106 -7.93 -18.33 -9.22
CA SER A 106 -8.64 -17.06 -9.01
C SER A 106 -8.13 -15.99 -9.96
N THR A 107 -9.06 -15.21 -10.51
CA THR A 107 -8.79 -14.01 -11.31
C THR A 107 -9.08 -12.73 -10.55
N ASP A 108 -10.08 -12.75 -9.66
CA ASP A 108 -10.49 -11.64 -8.79
C ASP A 108 -11.04 -12.18 -7.46
N LEU A 109 -11.23 -11.29 -6.47
CA LEU A 109 -11.72 -11.69 -5.13
C LEU A 109 -13.18 -12.15 -5.14
N ARG A 110 -14.02 -11.55 -5.99
CA ARG A 110 -15.45 -11.83 -6.01
C ARG A 110 -15.74 -13.25 -6.49
N THR A 111 -15.06 -13.66 -7.56
CA THR A 111 -15.23 -14.97 -8.17
C THR A 111 -14.33 -16.04 -7.55
N SER A 112 -13.39 -15.65 -6.68
CA SER A 112 -12.50 -16.61 -6.03
C SER A 112 -13.28 -17.60 -5.16
N PRO A 113 -13.09 -18.91 -5.35
CA PRO A 113 -13.77 -19.92 -4.55
C PRO A 113 -13.26 -19.94 -3.10
N ARG A 114 -12.02 -19.53 -2.89
CA ARG A 114 -11.40 -19.46 -1.55
C ARG A 114 -10.29 -18.44 -1.52
N TYR A 115 -10.26 -17.65 -0.45
CA TYR A 115 -9.10 -16.85 -0.05
C TYR A 115 -8.91 -16.94 1.45
N THR A 116 -7.69 -16.73 1.90
CA THR A 116 -7.29 -16.93 3.30
C THR A 116 -6.42 -15.77 3.74
N GLN A 117 -6.76 -15.16 4.85
CA GLN A 117 -5.91 -14.21 5.56
C GLN A 117 -5.13 -14.93 6.66
N ILE A 118 -3.82 -14.66 6.74
CA ILE A 118 -2.96 -15.08 7.84
C ILE A 118 -2.97 -13.97 8.88
N ILE A 119 -3.38 -14.29 10.11
CA ILE A 119 -3.51 -13.32 11.20
C ILE A 119 -2.55 -13.74 12.31
N LYS A 120 -1.61 -12.87 12.65
CA LYS A 120 -0.65 -13.08 13.74
C LYS A 120 -1.14 -12.30 14.97
N LEU A 121 -1.48 -12.99 16.04
CA LEU A 121 -1.98 -12.40 17.29
C LEU A 121 -1.07 -12.75 18.46
N SER A 122 -0.93 -11.82 19.42
CA SER A 122 -0.37 -12.18 20.72
C SER A 122 -1.32 -13.14 21.44
N ARG A 123 -0.79 -14.00 22.31
CA ARG A 123 -1.63 -14.90 23.13
C ARG A 123 -2.65 -14.12 23.96
N ASN A 124 -2.29 -12.93 24.43
CA ASN A 124 -3.17 -12.08 25.20
C ASN A 124 -4.35 -11.56 24.36
N ASP A 125 -4.10 -11.12 23.13
CA ASP A 125 -5.16 -10.64 22.23
C ASP A 125 -6.06 -11.79 21.80
N TYR A 126 -5.50 -12.97 21.52
CA TYR A 126 -6.29 -14.16 21.26
C TYR A 126 -7.24 -14.46 22.43
N ASN A 127 -6.75 -14.44 23.68
CA ASN A 127 -7.57 -14.67 24.86
C ASN A 127 -8.66 -13.59 25.05
N ARG A 128 -8.45 -12.35 24.60
CA ARG A 128 -9.49 -11.31 24.57
C ARG A 128 -10.62 -11.69 23.62
N PHE A 129 -10.28 -12.17 22.42
CA PHE A 129 -11.28 -12.64 21.46
C PHE A 129 -12.04 -13.89 21.97
N VAL A 130 -11.36 -14.79 22.66
CA VAL A 130 -12.02 -15.93 23.34
C VAL A 130 -13.02 -15.44 24.41
N LYS A 131 -12.62 -14.48 25.25
CA LYS A 131 -13.52 -13.89 26.27
C LYS A 131 -14.70 -13.13 25.66
N ALA A 132 -14.52 -12.53 24.50
CA ALA A 132 -15.57 -11.86 23.75
C ALA A 132 -16.48 -12.84 22.98
N GLY A 133 -16.16 -14.15 22.97
CA GLY A 133 -16.97 -15.18 22.30
C GLY A 133 -16.76 -15.28 20.81
N TYR A 134 -15.66 -14.73 20.27
CA TYR A 134 -15.32 -14.82 18.84
C TYR A 134 -14.62 -16.08 18.47
N TYR A 135 -13.75 -16.57 19.36
CA TYR A 135 -12.94 -17.77 19.16
C TYR A 135 -13.17 -18.75 20.30
N GLU A 136 -13.10 -20.03 19.97
CA GLU A 136 -13.03 -21.12 20.96
C GLU A 136 -11.65 -21.15 21.62
N PRO A 137 -11.57 -21.56 22.91
CA PRO A 137 -10.29 -21.62 23.61
C PRO A 137 -9.38 -22.72 23.06
N LEU A 138 -8.14 -22.38 22.73
CA LEU A 138 -7.09 -23.33 22.42
C LEU A 138 -6.57 -24.05 23.67
N GLY A 139 -6.14 -25.29 23.51
CA GLY A 139 -5.49 -26.05 24.58
C GLY A 139 -4.21 -25.36 25.09
N PRO A 140 -3.72 -25.73 26.30
CA PRO A 140 -2.58 -25.06 26.93
C PRO A 140 -1.25 -25.23 26.16
N ASN A 141 -1.15 -26.23 25.29
CA ASN A 141 0.02 -26.49 24.43
C ASN A 141 -0.25 -26.20 22.96
N GLU A 142 -1.43 -25.72 22.62
CA GLU A 142 -1.82 -25.35 21.26
C GLU A 142 -1.62 -23.84 21.04
N GLY A 143 -1.18 -23.47 19.86
CA GLY A 143 -0.98 -22.09 19.50
C GLY A 143 0.27 -21.47 20.13
N GLY A 144 1.36 -21.75 19.54
CA GLY A 144 2.66 -21.22 19.89
C GLY A 144 3.66 -21.69 18.86
N ALA A 145 3.52 -21.21 17.61
CA ALA A 145 4.55 -21.42 16.63
C ALA A 145 5.88 -20.94 17.20
N ASP A 146 6.86 -21.83 17.29
CA ASP A 146 8.24 -21.39 17.33
C ASP A 146 8.40 -20.57 16.05
N ILE A 147 8.77 -19.31 16.20
CA ILE A 147 9.01 -18.43 15.06
C ILE A 147 10.17 -19.04 14.29
N GLU A 148 9.84 -19.92 13.33
CA GLU A 148 10.82 -20.36 12.36
C GLU A 148 11.33 -19.11 11.64
N GLU A 149 12.65 -19.03 11.53
CA GLU A 149 13.48 -18.03 10.87
C GLU A 149 12.72 -16.84 10.31
N SER A 150 12.86 -15.68 10.94
CA SER A 150 12.23 -14.44 10.51
C SER A 150 12.30 -14.32 9.00
N SER A 151 11.16 -14.04 8.38
CA SER A 151 11.12 -13.81 6.94
C SER A 151 12.17 -12.73 6.60
N THR A 152 12.67 -12.74 5.37
CA THR A 152 13.66 -11.72 4.93
C THR A 152 13.15 -10.30 5.20
N VAL A 153 11.83 -10.10 5.16
CA VAL A 153 11.16 -8.82 5.46
C VAL A 153 11.29 -8.48 6.94
N GLU A 154 10.99 -9.42 7.84
CA GLU A 154 11.11 -9.23 9.29
C GLU A 154 12.56 -8.93 9.70
N SER A 155 13.54 -9.57 9.05
CA SER A 155 14.95 -9.27 9.30
C SER A 155 15.36 -7.88 8.82
N ILE A 156 14.77 -7.37 7.73
CA ILE A 156 14.99 -6.02 7.21
C ILE A 156 14.32 -4.98 8.12
N GLU A 157 13.14 -5.29 8.65
CA GLU A 157 12.41 -4.44 9.59
C GLU A 157 13.04 -4.42 11.00
N GLY A 158 14.05 -5.27 11.23
CA GLY A 158 14.74 -5.36 12.52
C GLY A 158 13.94 -6.17 13.56
N ILE A 159 12.90 -6.86 13.14
CA ILE A 159 12.14 -7.82 13.93
C ILE A 159 12.91 -9.14 13.91
N SER A 160 14.09 -9.17 14.53
CA SER A 160 14.78 -10.43 14.74
C SER A 160 14.13 -11.14 15.92
N ALA A 161 13.90 -12.44 15.78
CA ALA A 161 13.47 -13.33 16.83
C ALA A 161 14.58 -13.45 17.89
N PHE A 162 14.76 -12.41 18.71
CA PHE A 162 15.45 -12.56 19.98
C PHE A 162 14.55 -13.42 20.85
N GLY A 163 15.06 -14.60 21.22
CA GLY A 163 14.45 -15.62 22.02
C GLY A 163 13.26 -15.15 22.84
N ALA A 164 12.07 -15.21 22.25
CA ALA A 164 10.83 -14.85 22.91
C ALA A 164 10.70 -15.81 24.10
N GLU A 165 10.62 -15.27 25.30
CA GLU A 165 10.24 -16.05 26.46
C GLU A 165 8.89 -16.71 26.18
N GLN A 166 8.62 -17.84 26.80
CA GLN A 166 7.47 -18.71 26.55
C GLN A 166 6.10 -18.00 26.63
N ASP A 167 6.05 -16.81 27.23
CA ASP A 167 4.85 -15.98 27.36
C ASP A 167 4.53 -15.10 26.13
N ASP A 168 5.49 -14.91 25.20
CA ASP A 168 5.34 -14.08 23.99
C ASP A 168 5.03 -14.88 22.72
N LYS A 169 4.56 -16.13 22.88
CA LYS A 169 4.20 -16.96 21.74
C LYS A 169 3.08 -16.33 20.90
N THR A 170 3.36 -16.16 19.62
CA THR A 170 2.40 -15.66 18.63
C THR A 170 1.48 -16.79 18.20
N VAL A 171 0.18 -16.56 18.25
CA VAL A 171 -0.84 -17.45 17.70
C VAL A 171 -1.06 -17.04 16.23
N VAL A 172 -0.85 -17.99 15.31
CA VAL A 172 -1.08 -17.78 13.89
C VAL A 172 -2.41 -18.38 13.48
N LEU A 173 -3.34 -17.54 13.06
CA LEU A 173 -4.67 -17.95 12.63
C LEU A 173 -4.78 -17.86 11.10
N LEU A 174 -5.44 -18.83 10.52
CA LEU A 174 -5.84 -18.87 9.12
C LEU A 174 -7.33 -18.58 9.04
N GLU A 175 -7.70 -17.38 8.64
CA GLU A 175 -9.10 -17.01 8.39
C GLU A 175 -9.43 -17.28 6.92
N MET A 176 -10.17 -18.34 6.68
CA MET A 176 -10.53 -18.82 5.35
C MET A 176 -11.95 -18.39 4.99
N HIS A 177 -12.11 -17.65 3.91
CA HIS A 177 -13.38 -17.37 3.27
C HIS A 177 -13.56 -18.38 2.13
N THR A 178 -14.47 -19.32 2.31
CA THR A 178 -14.63 -20.46 1.39
C THR A 178 -16.09 -20.87 1.26
N TYR A 179 -16.40 -21.57 0.18
CA TYR A 179 -17.65 -22.31 0.08
C TYR A 179 -17.47 -23.69 0.68
N TYR A 180 -18.35 -24.05 1.58
CA TYR A 180 -18.34 -25.34 2.24
C TYR A 180 -19.74 -25.85 2.49
N MET A 181 -19.89 -27.15 2.66
CA MET A 181 -21.15 -27.81 2.98
C MET A 181 -21.01 -28.56 4.29
N PHE A 182 -21.80 -28.16 5.27
CA PHE A 182 -21.88 -28.86 6.54
C PHE A 182 -23.16 -29.71 6.55
N ASP A 183 -23.01 -31.03 6.64
CA ASP A 183 -24.15 -31.94 6.67
C ASP A 183 -25.11 -31.63 7.83
N GLY A 184 -26.39 -31.46 7.52
CA GLY A 184 -27.43 -31.19 8.50
C GLY A 184 -27.44 -29.75 9.06
N ILE A 185 -26.66 -28.85 8.48
CA ILE A 185 -26.65 -27.42 8.80
C ILE A 185 -27.10 -26.67 7.55
N ASP A 186 -27.98 -25.66 7.74
CA ASP A 186 -28.50 -24.78 6.66
C ASP A 186 -29.16 -25.58 5.51
N ASP A 187 -29.92 -26.64 5.86
CA ASP A 187 -30.59 -27.56 4.94
C ASP A 187 -29.68 -28.25 3.92
N ALA A 188 -28.36 -28.28 4.19
CA ALA A 188 -27.38 -28.91 3.32
C ALA A 188 -27.40 -30.43 3.49
N ASP A 189 -27.47 -31.15 2.39
CA ASP A 189 -27.30 -32.61 2.31
C ASP A 189 -26.23 -32.92 1.27
N SER A 190 -25.06 -33.34 1.72
CA SER A 190 -23.92 -33.66 0.84
C SER A 190 -24.16 -34.90 -0.03
N SER A 191 -25.21 -35.67 0.25
CA SER A 191 -25.65 -36.79 -0.60
C SER A 191 -26.47 -36.37 -1.82
N ASP A 192 -26.94 -35.11 -1.84
CA ASP A 192 -27.69 -34.56 -2.97
C ASP A 192 -26.71 -34.13 -4.07
N ILE A 193 -26.97 -34.60 -5.31
CA ILE A 193 -26.12 -34.31 -6.48
C ILE A 193 -26.22 -32.82 -6.89
N ASP A 194 -27.33 -32.19 -6.56
CA ASP A 194 -27.61 -30.78 -6.87
C ASP A 194 -27.32 -29.83 -5.69
N ALA A 195 -26.74 -30.34 -4.61
CA ALA A 195 -26.44 -29.54 -3.43
C ALA A 195 -25.38 -28.46 -3.72
N VAL A 196 -25.63 -27.26 -3.25
CA VAL A 196 -24.76 -26.10 -3.44
C VAL A 196 -24.01 -25.80 -2.14
N ALA A 197 -22.69 -25.68 -2.23
CA ALA A 197 -21.88 -25.26 -1.10
C ALA A 197 -22.12 -23.79 -0.76
N LEU A 198 -22.33 -23.49 0.52
CA LEU A 198 -22.60 -22.14 1.04
C LEU A 198 -21.33 -21.44 1.47
N PRO A 199 -21.30 -20.09 1.44
CA PRO A 199 -20.13 -19.31 1.86
C PRO A 199 -20.00 -19.24 3.38
N TYR A 200 -18.85 -19.64 3.90
CA TYR A 200 -18.49 -19.59 5.32
C TYR A 200 -17.15 -18.86 5.54
N VAL A 201 -16.99 -18.29 6.73
CA VAL A 201 -15.69 -17.85 7.26
C VAL A 201 -15.28 -18.87 8.31
N ILE A 202 -14.22 -19.60 8.04
CA ILE A 202 -13.67 -20.64 8.93
C ILE A 202 -12.30 -20.13 9.41
N THR A 203 -12.14 -20.01 10.72
CA THR A 203 -10.86 -19.63 11.32
C THR A 203 -10.28 -20.83 12.04
N MET A 204 -9.03 -21.14 11.72
CA MET A 204 -8.28 -22.24 12.35
C MET A 204 -6.90 -21.77 12.78
N GLU A 205 -6.37 -22.39 13.81
CA GLU A 205 -4.98 -22.21 14.22
C GLU A 205 -4.07 -23.03 13.29
N GLN A 206 -2.95 -22.43 12.85
CA GLN A 206 -2.10 -23.00 11.79
C GLN A 206 -1.40 -24.29 12.19
N GLU A 207 -0.87 -24.38 13.40
CA GLU A 207 -0.02 -25.50 13.86
C GLU A 207 -0.86 -26.71 14.28
N SER A 208 -1.82 -26.49 15.18
CA SER A 208 -2.69 -27.55 15.70
C SER A 208 -3.79 -27.93 14.72
N GLN A 209 -4.04 -27.11 13.70
CA GLN A 209 -5.17 -27.22 12.78
C GLN A 209 -6.53 -27.26 13.50
N THR A 210 -6.58 -26.69 14.70
CA THR A 210 -7.81 -26.60 15.49
C THR A 210 -8.69 -25.48 14.95
N VAL A 211 -9.93 -25.81 14.61
CA VAL A 211 -10.93 -24.80 14.18
C VAL A 211 -11.39 -24.04 15.41
N VAL A 212 -11.21 -22.73 15.40
CA VAL A 212 -11.54 -21.84 16.52
C VAL A 212 -12.80 -21.02 16.28
N SER A 213 -13.27 -20.91 15.02
CA SER A 213 -14.52 -20.21 14.69
C SER A 213 -15.05 -20.65 13.33
N ILE A 214 -16.37 -20.79 13.23
CA ILE A 214 -17.10 -20.98 11.98
C ILE A 214 -18.25 -19.97 11.97
N ARG A 215 -18.34 -19.17 10.91
CA ARG A 215 -19.40 -18.17 10.74
C ARG A 215 -19.97 -18.23 9.33
N ARG A 216 -21.29 -17.98 9.20
CA ARG A 216 -21.94 -17.79 7.93
C ARG A 216 -21.43 -16.50 7.28
N ASN A 217 -21.26 -16.50 5.98
CA ASN A 217 -20.73 -15.37 5.21
C ASN A 217 -21.73 -14.81 4.21
N TRP A 218 -23.00 -14.70 4.60
CA TRP A 218 -24.09 -14.05 3.84
C TRP A 218 -24.98 -13.24 4.79
N HIS A 219 -25.86 -12.42 4.23
CA HIS A 219 -26.85 -11.70 5.01
C HIS A 219 -28.03 -12.62 5.35
N GLU A 220 -28.57 -12.50 6.54
CA GLU A 220 -29.72 -13.33 6.98
C GLU A 220 -30.95 -13.14 6.12
N ASP A 221 -31.12 -11.93 5.56
CA ASP A 221 -32.24 -11.57 4.69
C ASP A 221 -32.01 -11.92 3.20
N ASP A 222 -30.84 -12.46 2.84
CA ASP A 222 -30.49 -12.80 1.46
C ASP A 222 -30.93 -14.23 1.12
N GLU A 223 -32.01 -14.34 0.33
CA GLU A 223 -32.54 -15.64 -0.16
C GLU A 223 -31.53 -16.40 -1.03
N ASN A 224 -30.62 -15.70 -1.72
CA ASN A 224 -29.62 -16.31 -2.58
C ASN A 224 -28.35 -16.73 -1.83
N GLN A 225 -28.21 -16.33 -0.57
CA GLN A 225 -27.04 -16.61 0.28
C GLN A 225 -25.72 -16.23 -0.41
N GLU A 226 -25.67 -15.05 -1.05
CA GLU A 226 -24.49 -14.57 -1.73
C GLU A 226 -23.36 -14.25 -0.74
N LYS A 227 -22.11 -14.54 -1.16
CA LYS A 227 -20.91 -14.29 -0.36
C LYS A 227 -20.72 -12.79 -0.10
N ARG A 228 -20.63 -12.41 1.17
CA ARG A 228 -20.25 -11.06 1.58
C ARG A 228 -18.80 -10.78 1.28
N GLU A 229 -18.51 -9.57 0.83
CA GLU A 229 -17.15 -9.09 0.61
C GLU A 229 -16.61 -8.46 1.90
N TRP A 230 -15.38 -8.80 2.28
CA TRP A 230 -14.68 -8.28 3.46
C TRP A 230 -13.40 -7.58 3.09
N PHE A 231 -12.88 -7.84 1.89
CA PHE A 231 -11.59 -7.39 1.44
C PHE A 231 -11.72 -6.57 0.17
N VAL A 232 -10.95 -5.51 0.11
CA VAL A 232 -10.76 -4.70 -1.08
C VAL A 232 -9.34 -4.85 -1.57
N GLU A 233 -9.19 -5.16 -2.85
CA GLU A 233 -7.89 -5.25 -3.50
C GLU A 233 -7.47 -3.92 -4.10
N TYR A 234 -6.22 -3.55 -3.86
CA TYR A 234 -5.55 -2.40 -4.46
C TYR A 234 -4.44 -2.91 -5.37
N LYS A 235 -4.50 -2.60 -6.67
CA LYS A 235 -3.51 -3.03 -7.69
C LYS A 235 -2.76 -1.84 -8.25
N PHE A 236 -1.42 -1.92 -8.24
CA PHE A 236 -0.55 -0.93 -8.89
C PHE A 236 -0.62 -1.09 -10.41
N LEU A 237 -0.21 -2.24 -10.92
CA LEU A 237 -0.38 -2.63 -12.32
C LEU A 237 -1.05 -4.01 -12.37
N PRO A 238 -1.96 -4.24 -13.34
CA PRO A 238 -2.56 -5.55 -13.50
C PRO A 238 -1.50 -6.57 -13.91
N GLY A 239 -1.52 -7.73 -13.24
CA GLY A 239 -0.68 -8.88 -13.61
C GLY A 239 -1.33 -9.76 -14.66
N LEU A 240 -0.71 -10.90 -14.92
CA LEU A 240 -1.21 -11.92 -15.86
C LEU A 240 -2.25 -12.86 -15.19
N GLY A 241 -2.34 -12.85 -13.87
CA GLY A 241 -3.28 -13.62 -13.07
C GLY A 241 -3.89 -12.72 -12.00
N PHE A 242 -4.13 -13.30 -10.82
CA PHE A 242 -4.72 -12.57 -9.69
C PHE A 242 -3.83 -11.44 -9.19
N TYR A 243 -2.53 -11.70 -9.00
CA TYR A 243 -1.60 -10.75 -8.42
C TYR A 243 -1.13 -9.70 -9.43
N GLY A 244 -1.01 -8.46 -8.94
CA GLY A 244 -0.50 -7.32 -9.70
C GLY A 244 1.02 -7.25 -9.77
N PHE A 245 1.54 -6.43 -10.69
CA PHE A 245 2.97 -6.16 -10.81
C PHE A 245 3.33 -4.83 -10.13
N GLY A 246 4.39 -4.87 -9.30
CA GLY A 246 5.01 -3.69 -8.70
C GLY A 246 6.32 -3.30 -9.38
N LEU A 247 6.92 -2.22 -8.91
CA LEU A 247 8.21 -1.72 -9.38
C LEU A 247 9.32 -2.76 -9.24
N TYR A 248 9.26 -3.60 -8.18
CA TYR A 248 10.25 -4.67 -8.02
C TYR A 248 10.26 -5.66 -9.20
N HIS A 249 9.09 -5.99 -9.72
CA HIS A 249 8.97 -6.87 -10.88
C HIS A 249 9.52 -6.24 -12.16
N ILE A 250 9.37 -4.92 -12.32
CA ILE A 250 9.73 -4.20 -13.55
C ILE A 250 11.19 -3.78 -13.55
N ILE A 251 11.64 -3.13 -12.47
CA ILE A 251 12.98 -2.51 -12.40
C ILE A 251 13.92 -3.18 -11.39
N GLY A 252 13.46 -4.22 -10.67
CA GLY A 252 14.28 -4.92 -9.67
C GLY A 252 15.54 -5.54 -10.25
N GLY A 253 15.47 -6.07 -11.48
CA GLY A 253 16.62 -6.57 -12.23
C GLY A 253 17.67 -5.47 -12.51
N LEU A 254 17.23 -4.30 -12.94
CA LEU A 254 18.10 -3.13 -13.16
C LEU A 254 18.73 -2.65 -11.85
N GLY A 255 17.96 -2.61 -10.75
CA GLY A 255 18.46 -2.28 -9.42
C GLY A 255 19.56 -3.23 -8.93
N LYS A 256 19.41 -4.54 -9.19
CA LYS A 256 20.46 -5.53 -8.87
C LYS A 256 21.72 -5.28 -9.69
N VAL A 257 21.60 -5.02 -10.99
CA VAL A 257 22.75 -4.71 -11.87
C VAL A 257 23.44 -3.42 -11.42
N ALA A 258 22.69 -2.35 -11.12
CA ALA A 258 23.25 -1.09 -10.63
C ALA A 258 24.03 -1.29 -9.31
N THR A 259 23.45 -2.04 -8.37
CA THR A 259 24.11 -2.34 -7.08
C THR A 259 25.36 -3.20 -7.27
N GLY A 260 25.31 -4.22 -8.13
CA GLY A 260 26.47 -5.07 -8.46
C GLY A 260 27.60 -4.28 -9.13
N SER A 261 27.25 -3.41 -10.08
CA SER A 261 28.23 -2.54 -10.76
C SER A 261 28.89 -1.56 -9.80
N LEU A 262 28.10 -0.96 -8.89
CA LEU A 262 28.63 -0.04 -7.87
C LEU A 262 29.58 -0.77 -6.89
N ARG A 263 29.20 -1.98 -6.43
CA ARG A 263 30.09 -2.81 -5.58
C ARG A 263 31.40 -3.14 -6.31
N ALA A 264 31.32 -3.60 -7.56
CA ALA A 264 32.50 -3.92 -8.35
C ALA A 264 33.41 -2.70 -8.59
N LEU A 265 32.84 -1.50 -8.78
CA LEU A 265 33.60 -0.26 -8.86
C LEU A 265 34.30 0.08 -7.55
N LEU A 266 33.61 -0.04 -6.41
CA LEU A 266 34.16 0.20 -5.07
C LEU A 266 35.27 -0.80 -4.75
N ASP A 267 35.08 -2.09 -5.02
CA ASP A 267 36.07 -3.15 -4.83
C ASP A 267 37.32 -2.88 -5.69
N SER A 268 37.11 -2.55 -6.98
CA SER A 268 38.22 -2.21 -7.88
C SER A 268 38.99 -0.97 -7.42
N ALA A 269 38.28 0.06 -6.91
CA ALA A 269 38.91 1.26 -6.36
C ALA A 269 39.67 0.93 -5.06
N ALA A 270 39.11 0.08 -4.20
CA ALA A 270 39.81 -0.36 -2.97
C ALA A 270 41.08 -1.13 -3.34
N PHE A 271 41.06 -2.06 -4.27
CA PHE A 271 42.23 -2.80 -4.74
C PHE A 271 43.26 -1.87 -5.42
N ALA A 272 42.83 -0.92 -6.22
CA ALA A 272 43.71 0.04 -6.87
C ALA A 272 44.46 0.94 -5.86
N ASN A 273 43.83 1.24 -4.74
CA ASN A 273 44.42 2.03 -3.64
C ASN A 273 45.24 1.17 -2.66
N MET A 274 45.10 -0.15 -2.69
CA MET A 274 45.94 -1.05 -1.91
C MET A 274 47.32 -1.19 -2.55
N GLN A 275 48.34 -0.64 -1.91
CA GLN A 275 49.73 -0.82 -2.31
C GLN A 275 50.22 -2.19 -1.82
N GLY A 276 50.02 -3.22 -2.66
CA GLY A 276 50.56 -4.56 -2.41
C GLY A 276 51.45 -5.01 -3.54
N GLY A 277 52.36 -5.95 -3.27
CA GLY A 277 53.31 -6.45 -4.25
C GLY A 277 53.94 -7.79 -3.84
N PHE A 278 54.66 -8.40 -4.79
CA PHE A 278 55.50 -9.54 -4.50
C PHE A 278 56.94 -9.06 -4.18
N LYS A 279 57.51 -9.59 -3.08
CA LYS A 279 58.92 -9.42 -2.77
C LYS A 279 59.66 -10.74 -2.89
N LEU A 280 60.85 -10.74 -3.43
CA LEU A 280 61.71 -11.92 -3.49
C LEU A 280 62.22 -12.28 -2.10
N LYS A 281 61.84 -13.49 -1.63
CA LYS A 281 62.25 -14.01 -0.30
C LYS A 281 63.78 -14.08 -0.21
N GLY A 282 64.36 -13.48 0.84
CA GLY A 282 65.77 -13.52 1.11
C GLY A 282 66.64 -12.43 0.43
N ARG A 283 66.04 -11.54 -0.36
CA ARG A 283 66.75 -10.39 -0.96
C ARG A 283 66.41 -9.02 -0.32
N VAL A 284 65.35 -8.97 0.47
CA VAL A 284 64.93 -7.78 1.22
C VAL A 284 64.93 -8.17 2.69
N PRO A 285 65.77 -7.59 3.57
CA PRO A 285 65.75 -7.83 4.98
C PRO A 285 64.47 -7.21 5.58
N GLY A 286 63.91 -7.90 6.56
CA GLY A 286 62.75 -7.41 7.31
C GLY A 286 61.48 -8.22 7.09
N GLY A 287 60.74 -8.49 8.18
CA GLY A 287 59.50 -9.22 8.24
C GLY A 287 58.34 -8.53 7.49
N GLU A 288 57.13 -8.70 7.96
CA GLU A 288 55.98 -7.94 7.51
C GLU A 288 56.23 -6.45 7.64
N MET A 289 56.22 -5.71 6.54
CA MET A 289 56.30 -4.26 6.52
C MET A 289 54.91 -3.68 6.38
N ASP A 290 54.37 -3.16 7.48
CA ASP A 290 53.22 -2.24 7.42
C ASP A 290 53.74 -0.85 7.05
N ILE A 291 53.35 -0.35 5.88
CA ILE A 291 53.74 1.00 5.43
C ILE A 291 52.53 1.91 5.58
N ALA A 292 52.65 2.93 6.41
CA ALA A 292 51.64 3.97 6.52
C ALA A 292 51.67 4.93 5.31
N PRO A 293 50.56 5.52 4.90
CA PRO A 293 50.53 6.50 3.81
C PRO A 293 51.50 7.67 4.06
N GLY A 294 52.47 7.85 3.14
CA GLY A 294 53.48 8.92 3.25
C GLY A 294 54.77 8.54 4.01
N GLU A 295 54.92 7.28 4.44
CA GLU A 295 56.12 6.79 5.11
C GLU A 295 57.15 6.30 4.10
N PHE A 296 58.39 6.71 4.29
CA PHE A 296 59.55 6.22 3.53
C PHE A 296 60.33 5.23 4.41
N ILE A 297 60.51 4.02 3.90
CA ILE A 297 61.26 2.96 4.60
C ILE A 297 62.61 2.77 3.93
N ASP A 298 63.69 2.84 4.71
CA ASP A 298 65.03 2.54 4.25
C ASP A 298 65.19 1.02 4.01
N LEU A 299 65.52 0.66 2.77
CA LEU A 299 65.77 -0.72 2.37
C LEU A 299 67.26 -0.98 2.33
N ASP A 300 67.79 -1.75 3.26
CA ASP A 300 69.14 -2.27 3.24
C ASP A 300 69.22 -3.45 2.25
N ALA A 301 69.32 -3.16 0.95
CA ALA A 301 69.27 -4.16 -0.10
C ALA A 301 70.60 -4.15 -0.89
N VAL A 302 71.29 -5.27 -0.88
CA VAL A 302 72.43 -5.55 -1.79
C VAL A 302 71.89 -5.98 -3.16
N VAL A 303 71.18 -5.08 -3.84
CA VAL A 303 70.62 -5.32 -5.19
C VAL A 303 70.85 -4.15 -6.09
N ASP A 304 71.44 -4.39 -7.24
CA ASP A 304 71.70 -3.39 -8.29
C ASP A 304 70.46 -2.71 -8.85
N ASP A 305 69.26 -3.31 -8.62
CA ASP A 305 67.99 -2.77 -9.10
C ASP A 305 66.80 -3.18 -8.19
N VAL A 306 66.36 -2.27 -7.34
CA VAL A 306 65.21 -2.47 -6.42
C VAL A 306 63.92 -2.84 -7.15
N LYS A 307 63.74 -2.37 -8.41
CA LYS A 307 62.58 -2.69 -9.21
C LYS A 307 62.49 -4.17 -9.60
N LYS A 308 63.66 -4.91 -9.62
CA LYS A 308 63.67 -6.34 -9.88
C LYS A 308 63.36 -7.20 -8.63
N ALA A 309 63.52 -6.60 -7.46
CA ALA A 309 63.30 -7.31 -6.19
C ALA A 309 61.85 -7.15 -5.66
N ILE A 310 61.19 -6.07 -6.04
CA ILE A 310 59.82 -5.74 -5.65
C ILE A 310 58.98 -5.54 -6.93
N MET A 311 57.94 -6.35 -7.08
CA MET A 311 56.96 -6.26 -8.16
C MET A 311 55.63 -5.84 -7.61
N PRO A 312 55.18 -4.61 -7.86
CA PRO A 312 53.81 -4.21 -7.44
C PRO A 312 52.78 -5.06 -8.13
N LEU A 313 51.71 -5.42 -7.46
CA LEU A 313 50.58 -6.12 -8.09
C LEU A 313 49.93 -5.18 -9.11
N PRO A 314 49.72 -5.66 -10.35
CA PRO A 314 49.13 -4.85 -11.39
C PRO A 314 47.62 -4.77 -11.26
N PHE A 315 47.16 -4.09 -10.21
CA PHE A 315 45.74 -3.79 -10.04
C PHE A 315 45.33 -2.79 -11.12
N LYS A 316 44.23 -3.13 -11.81
CA LYS A 316 43.64 -2.23 -12.79
C LYS A 316 42.81 -1.17 -12.11
N GLU A 317 42.87 0.04 -12.62
CA GLU A 317 41.96 1.12 -12.23
C GLU A 317 40.48 0.73 -12.45
N PRO A 318 39.52 1.31 -11.73
CA PRO A 318 38.10 1.09 -11.94
C PRO A 318 37.74 1.29 -13.42
N SER A 319 36.98 0.34 -13.97
CA SER A 319 36.66 0.35 -15.40
C SER A 319 35.70 1.51 -15.75
N GLY A 320 36.14 2.42 -16.65
CA GLY A 320 35.29 3.48 -17.17
C GLY A 320 34.03 2.93 -17.90
N THR A 321 34.15 1.75 -18.54
CA THR A 321 33.02 1.07 -19.16
C THR A 321 31.98 0.63 -18.14
N LEU A 322 32.44 0.15 -16.97
CA LEU A 322 31.51 -0.26 -15.88
C LEU A 322 30.79 0.96 -15.29
N PHE A 323 31.48 2.09 -15.19
CA PHE A 323 30.87 3.35 -14.77
C PHE A 323 29.81 3.85 -15.78
N GLN A 324 30.11 3.76 -17.09
CA GLN A 324 29.13 4.09 -18.13
C GLN A 324 27.93 3.13 -18.12
N LEU A 325 28.15 1.84 -17.88
CA LEU A 325 27.08 0.85 -17.70
C LEU A 325 26.19 1.21 -16.50
N LEU A 326 26.78 1.59 -15.38
CA LEU A 326 26.04 2.04 -14.21
C LEU A 326 25.15 3.24 -14.52
N GLY A 327 25.69 4.26 -15.21
CA GLY A 327 24.92 5.42 -15.66
C GLY A 327 23.74 5.02 -16.55
N PHE A 328 23.99 4.20 -17.58
CA PHE A 328 22.95 3.71 -18.49
C PHE A 328 21.84 2.93 -17.77
N VAL A 329 22.22 2.05 -16.83
CA VAL A 329 21.25 1.25 -16.05
C VAL A 329 20.41 2.14 -15.14
N VAL A 330 21.04 3.13 -14.50
CA VAL A 330 20.33 4.10 -13.63
C VAL A 330 19.36 4.92 -14.47
N ASP A 331 19.78 5.48 -15.60
CA ASP A 331 18.91 6.24 -16.49
C ASP A 331 17.74 5.40 -17.03
N ALA A 332 18.01 4.15 -17.41
CA ALA A 332 16.95 3.23 -17.85
C ALA A 332 15.96 2.95 -16.73
N ALA A 333 16.43 2.68 -15.51
CA ALA A 333 15.58 2.43 -14.36
C ALA A 333 14.77 3.68 -14.00
N GLN A 334 15.35 4.87 -14.03
CA GLN A 334 14.66 6.13 -13.79
C GLN A 334 13.57 6.40 -14.82
N ARG A 335 13.79 6.10 -16.10
CA ARG A 335 12.76 6.21 -17.13
C ARG A 335 11.54 5.33 -16.84
N PHE A 336 11.74 4.13 -16.31
CA PHE A 336 10.66 3.25 -15.88
C PHE A 336 10.08 3.69 -14.54
N ALA A 337 10.91 4.19 -13.62
CA ALA A 337 10.49 4.76 -12.35
C ALA A 337 9.79 6.12 -12.53
N ALA A 338 10.10 6.87 -13.57
CA ALA A 338 9.41 8.10 -13.98
C ALA A 338 7.94 7.86 -14.40
N ILE A 339 7.52 6.59 -14.50
CA ILE A 339 6.11 6.23 -14.39
C ILE A 339 5.53 6.83 -13.09
N ALA A 340 6.35 6.97 -12.05
CA ALA A 340 6.01 7.62 -10.79
C ALA A 340 6.53 9.06 -10.67
N ASP A 341 7.45 9.50 -11.52
CA ASP A 341 8.10 10.82 -11.42
C ASP A 341 7.78 11.72 -12.62
N LEU A 342 6.93 12.69 -12.36
CA LEU A 342 6.79 13.87 -13.21
C LEU A 342 7.87 14.86 -12.78
N ASN A 343 9.08 14.72 -13.32
CA ASN A 343 10.13 15.74 -13.15
C ASN A 343 9.71 17.06 -13.82
N VAL A 344 8.87 17.81 -13.11
CA VAL A 344 8.46 19.18 -13.49
C VAL A 344 9.64 20.15 -13.33
N GLY A 345 10.71 19.74 -12.65
CA GLY A 345 11.85 20.58 -12.31
C GLY A 345 12.90 20.79 -13.44
N GLU A 346 12.95 19.94 -14.45
CA GLU A 346 13.88 20.07 -15.58
C GLU A 346 13.26 20.69 -16.84
N ALA A 347 12.02 21.12 -16.78
CA ALA A 347 11.46 21.91 -17.88
C ALA A 347 12.25 23.21 -18.04
N ASN A 348 12.92 23.34 -19.19
CA ASN A 348 13.66 24.54 -19.58
C ASN A 348 12.89 25.80 -19.19
N ASN A 349 13.44 26.65 -18.35
CA ASN A 349 12.82 27.91 -17.89
C ASN A 349 12.35 28.85 -19.02
N ASN A 350 12.63 28.51 -20.28
CA ASN A 350 12.25 29.26 -21.48
C ASN A 350 11.19 28.56 -22.34
N ALA A 351 10.62 27.41 -21.90
CA ALA A 351 9.57 26.75 -22.67
C ALA A 351 8.24 27.50 -22.53
N PRO A 352 7.47 27.69 -23.62
CA PRO A 352 6.13 28.27 -23.54
C PRO A 352 5.24 27.47 -22.58
N VAL A 353 4.42 28.16 -21.77
CA VAL A 353 3.55 27.54 -20.75
C VAL A 353 2.71 26.39 -21.32
N GLY A 354 2.25 26.49 -22.56
CA GLY A 354 1.48 25.44 -23.24
C GLY A 354 2.26 24.18 -23.50
N THR A 355 3.56 24.26 -23.82
CA THR A 355 4.44 23.08 -24.01
C THR A 355 4.73 22.38 -22.70
N THR A 356 4.92 23.13 -21.64
CA THR A 356 5.13 22.59 -20.28
C THR A 356 3.89 21.86 -19.80
N ILE A 357 2.69 22.42 -20.01
CA ILE A 357 1.41 21.77 -19.67
C ILE A 357 1.22 20.48 -20.46
N ALA A 358 1.50 20.49 -21.76
CA ALA A 358 1.38 19.28 -22.61
C ALA A 358 2.37 18.16 -22.20
N LEU A 359 3.59 18.50 -21.78
CA LEU A 359 4.57 17.55 -21.28
C LEU A 359 4.14 16.96 -19.92
N ILE A 360 3.61 17.79 -19.04
CA ILE A 360 3.03 17.36 -17.77
C ILE A 360 1.85 16.42 -18.02
N GLU A 361 0.96 16.75 -18.94
CA GLU A 361 -0.17 15.91 -19.31
C GLU A 361 0.27 14.56 -19.88
N GLN A 362 1.27 14.55 -20.76
CA GLN A 362 1.80 13.33 -21.32
C GLN A 362 2.47 12.43 -20.26
N GLY A 363 3.26 13.01 -19.36
CA GLY A 363 3.90 12.29 -18.26
C GLY A 363 2.89 11.76 -17.22
N SER A 364 1.80 12.48 -17.00
CA SER A 364 0.77 12.11 -16.01
C SER A 364 -0.13 10.94 -16.44
N ARG A 365 -0.18 10.56 -17.72
CA ARG A 365 -1.12 9.54 -18.22
C ARG A 365 -1.00 8.18 -17.53
N ILE A 366 0.21 7.73 -17.24
CA ILE A 366 0.43 6.42 -16.60
C ILE A 366 0.04 6.49 -15.13
N PHE A 367 0.42 7.58 -14.45
CA PHE A 367 0.00 7.84 -13.07
C PHE A 367 -1.52 7.93 -12.97
N SER A 368 -2.16 8.58 -13.95
CA SER A 368 -3.60 8.64 -14.13
C SER A 368 -4.26 7.27 -14.12
N ALA A 369 -3.73 6.34 -14.89
CA ALA A 369 -4.28 4.99 -14.96
C ALA A 369 -4.13 4.22 -13.63
N ILE A 370 -3.03 4.42 -12.92
CA ILE A 370 -2.82 3.83 -11.59
C ILE A 370 -3.79 4.48 -10.60
N HIS A 371 -3.87 5.80 -10.59
CA HIS A 371 -4.77 6.54 -9.72
C HIS A 371 -6.24 6.17 -9.93
N LYS A 372 -6.68 5.98 -11.18
CA LYS A 372 -8.04 5.53 -11.49
C LYS A 372 -8.34 4.14 -10.90
N ARG A 373 -7.35 3.24 -10.87
CA ARG A 373 -7.51 1.94 -10.22
C ARG A 373 -7.66 2.10 -8.70
N LEU A 374 -6.79 2.93 -8.09
CA LEU A 374 -6.87 3.21 -6.65
C LEU A 374 -8.20 3.84 -6.28
N HIS A 375 -8.66 4.83 -7.05
CA HIS A 375 -9.96 5.45 -6.86
C HIS A 375 -11.10 4.43 -6.91
N ASN A 376 -11.09 3.51 -7.88
CA ASN A 376 -12.11 2.47 -7.98
C ASN A 376 -12.05 1.49 -6.80
N SER A 377 -10.85 1.15 -6.31
CA SER A 377 -10.70 0.29 -5.13
C SER A 377 -11.18 1.01 -3.87
N GLN A 378 -10.83 2.28 -3.71
CA GLN A 378 -11.29 3.10 -2.58
C GLN A 378 -12.83 3.33 -2.61
N ALA A 379 -13.42 3.46 -3.80
CA ALA A 379 -14.88 3.51 -3.92
C ALA A 379 -15.54 2.22 -3.44
N LYS A 380 -14.95 1.05 -3.74
CA LYS A 380 -15.42 -0.23 -3.19
C LYS A 380 -15.28 -0.28 -1.67
N GLU A 381 -14.17 0.20 -1.12
CA GLU A 381 -13.95 0.28 0.32
C GLU A 381 -15.04 1.11 1.00
N PHE A 382 -15.35 2.29 0.46
CA PHE A 382 -16.38 3.15 1.04
C PHE A 382 -17.79 2.57 0.92
N ARG A 383 -18.10 1.86 -0.16
CA ARG A 383 -19.38 1.14 -0.30
C ARG A 383 -19.52 0.03 0.74
N LEU A 384 -18.44 -0.74 1.01
CA LEU A 384 -18.45 -1.73 2.09
C LEU A 384 -18.64 -1.09 3.46
N MET A 385 -18.02 0.08 3.69
CA MET A 385 -18.25 0.83 4.93
C MET A 385 -19.70 1.29 5.04
N MET A 386 -20.25 1.87 3.98
CA MET A 386 -21.65 2.31 3.91
C MET A 386 -22.61 1.14 4.19
N GLU A 387 -22.37 -0.03 3.60
CA GLU A 387 -23.15 -1.24 3.83
C GLU A 387 -23.10 -1.67 5.31
N LEU A 388 -21.91 -1.67 5.91
CA LEU A 388 -21.76 -2.01 7.33
C LEU A 388 -22.40 -0.98 8.25
N ASP A 389 -22.37 0.31 7.91
CA ASP A 389 -23.06 1.36 8.64
C ASP A 389 -24.58 1.15 8.61
N SER A 390 -25.16 0.77 7.48
CA SER A 390 -26.58 0.45 7.36
C SER A 390 -27.02 -0.72 8.25
N LEU A 391 -26.10 -1.63 8.58
CA LEU A 391 -26.37 -2.82 9.40
C LEU A 391 -26.13 -2.59 10.90
N HIS A 392 -25.10 -1.85 11.25
CA HIS A 392 -24.59 -1.81 12.63
C HIS A 392 -24.83 -0.49 13.35
N LEU A 393 -25.12 0.61 12.63
CA LEU A 393 -25.43 1.88 13.29
C LEU A 393 -26.71 1.78 14.14
N PRO A 394 -26.78 2.50 15.28
CA PRO A 394 -28.02 2.71 16.00
C PRO A 394 -29.01 3.51 15.14
N ASP A 395 -30.28 3.46 15.46
CA ASP A 395 -31.33 4.15 14.68
C ASP A 395 -31.09 5.66 14.58
N GLU A 396 -30.51 6.28 15.63
CA GLU A 396 -30.07 7.67 15.68
C GLU A 396 -28.73 7.76 16.39
N MET A 397 -27.75 8.41 15.76
CA MET A 397 -26.43 8.67 16.35
C MET A 397 -26.08 10.15 16.23
N LYS A 398 -25.60 10.74 17.35
CA LYS A 398 -25.12 12.12 17.40
C LYS A 398 -23.61 12.14 17.32
N PHE A 399 -23.07 12.93 16.40
CA PHE A 399 -21.64 13.12 16.25
C PHE A 399 -21.32 14.62 16.16
N ALA A 400 -20.07 14.97 16.41
CA ALA A 400 -19.61 16.36 16.32
C ALA A 400 -18.67 16.47 15.11
N SER A 401 -19.08 17.19 14.09
CA SER A 401 -18.24 17.54 12.97
C SER A 401 -18.01 19.04 12.93
N SER A 402 -16.75 19.47 12.80
CA SER A 402 -16.38 20.89 12.70
C SER A 402 -16.96 21.82 13.80
N GLY A 403 -17.16 21.27 15.01
CA GLY A 403 -17.67 22.03 16.15
C GLY A 403 -19.21 22.16 16.21
N ALA A 404 -19.94 21.67 15.24
CA ALA A 404 -21.41 21.56 15.25
C ALA A 404 -21.84 20.14 15.56
N ALA A 405 -22.93 19.99 16.34
CA ALA A 405 -23.54 18.68 16.60
C ALA A 405 -24.42 18.32 15.39
N SER A 406 -24.09 17.24 14.72
CA SER A 406 -24.85 16.65 13.61
C SER A 406 -25.49 15.33 14.05
N VAL A 407 -26.53 14.92 13.37
CA VAL A 407 -27.25 13.67 13.62
C VAL A 407 -27.28 12.86 12.36
N ILE A 408 -26.96 11.57 12.44
CA ILE A 408 -27.11 10.59 11.37
C ILE A 408 -28.12 9.54 11.77
N TYR A 409 -28.90 9.08 10.83
CA TYR A 409 -29.87 7.99 11.01
C TYR A 409 -29.40 6.77 10.22
N ARG A 410 -29.60 5.57 10.80
CA ARG A 410 -29.33 4.33 10.06
C ARG A 410 -30.09 4.27 8.74
N ALA A 411 -31.32 4.79 8.72
CA ALA A 411 -32.16 4.87 7.51
C ALA A 411 -31.59 5.82 6.43
N ASP A 412 -30.60 6.66 6.76
CA ASP A 412 -29.94 7.51 5.77
C ASP A 412 -29.05 6.71 4.79
N PHE A 413 -28.65 5.49 5.18
CA PHE A 413 -27.83 4.58 4.36
C PHE A 413 -28.72 3.67 3.53
N ASP A 414 -29.26 4.18 2.44
CA ASP A 414 -30.14 3.47 1.53
C ASP A 414 -29.56 3.40 0.10
N ASP A 415 -30.18 2.58 -0.76
CA ASP A 415 -29.75 2.35 -2.15
C ASP A 415 -29.90 3.57 -3.08
N ARG A 416 -30.47 4.68 -2.60
CA ARG A 416 -30.60 5.94 -3.37
C ARG A 416 -29.32 6.78 -3.36
N LEU A 417 -28.39 6.42 -2.49
CA LEU A 417 -27.10 7.09 -2.37
C LEU A 417 -25.97 6.12 -2.78
N ASP A 418 -24.93 6.66 -3.43
CA ASP A 418 -23.66 5.98 -3.64
C ASP A 418 -22.53 6.81 -3.06
N VAL A 419 -21.49 6.14 -2.62
CA VAL A 419 -20.32 6.77 -1.97
C VAL A 419 -19.09 6.55 -2.83
N ILE A 420 -18.42 7.64 -3.15
CA ILE A 420 -17.19 7.62 -3.95
C ILE A 420 -16.09 8.46 -3.29
N PRO A 421 -14.82 8.22 -3.63
CA PRO A 421 -13.74 9.10 -3.22
C PRO A 421 -13.88 10.52 -3.80
N VAL A 422 -13.45 11.51 -3.04
CA VAL A 422 -13.39 12.92 -3.48
C VAL A 422 -12.36 13.11 -4.61
N SER A 423 -11.33 12.25 -4.67
CA SER A 423 -10.29 12.31 -5.68
C SER A 423 -10.87 12.20 -7.09
N ASP A 424 -10.44 13.11 -7.99
CA ASP A 424 -10.82 13.03 -9.40
C ASP A 424 -9.67 12.38 -10.20
N PRO A 425 -9.87 11.15 -10.71
CA PRO A 425 -8.82 10.46 -11.45
C PRO A 425 -8.44 11.12 -12.79
N ASN A 426 -9.18 12.12 -13.24
CA ASN A 426 -8.92 12.81 -14.50
C ASN A 426 -8.16 14.13 -14.32
N VAL A 427 -7.99 14.61 -13.09
CA VAL A 427 -7.36 15.90 -12.78
C VAL A 427 -6.22 15.73 -11.79
N PHE A 428 -4.98 15.75 -12.30
CA PHE A 428 -3.78 15.37 -11.54
C PHE A 428 -3.01 16.51 -10.89
N SER A 429 -3.21 17.76 -11.34
CA SER A 429 -2.46 18.87 -10.75
C SER A 429 -3.40 19.88 -10.11
N SER A 430 -2.99 20.39 -8.93
CA SER A 430 -3.69 21.51 -8.29
C SER A 430 -3.82 22.71 -9.23
N THR A 431 -2.82 22.96 -10.06
CA THR A 431 -2.83 24.01 -11.09
C THR A 431 -3.93 23.77 -12.14
N GLN A 432 -4.13 22.52 -12.55
CA GLN A 432 -5.18 22.14 -13.50
C GLN A 432 -6.57 22.31 -12.90
N ARG A 433 -6.76 21.87 -11.63
CA ARG A 433 -8.01 22.08 -10.88
C ARG A 433 -8.35 23.56 -10.75
N ILE A 434 -7.38 24.39 -10.37
CA ILE A 434 -7.54 25.83 -10.26
C ILE A 434 -7.92 26.43 -11.62
N ALA A 435 -7.22 26.05 -12.70
CA ALA A 435 -7.50 26.56 -14.04
C ALA A 435 -8.91 26.16 -14.54
N GLN A 436 -9.35 24.93 -14.28
CA GLN A 436 -10.71 24.49 -14.61
C GLN A 436 -11.75 25.21 -13.78
N ALA A 437 -11.54 25.36 -12.46
CA ALA A 437 -12.45 26.09 -11.59
C ALA A 437 -12.54 27.58 -11.99
N GLN A 438 -11.43 28.22 -12.37
CA GLN A 438 -11.42 29.58 -12.91
C GLN A 438 -12.21 29.68 -14.21
N ALA A 439 -12.04 28.71 -15.14
CA ALA A 439 -12.78 28.68 -16.39
C ALA A 439 -14.29 28.56 -16.16
N VAL A 440 -14.69 27.66 -15.24
CA VAL A 440 -16.10 27.49 -14.85
C VAL A 440 -16.65 28.73 -14.21
N LEU A 441 -15.89 29.37 -13.30
CA LEU A 441 -16.31 30.64 -12.66
C LEU A 441 -16.48 31.78 -13.68
N GLN A 442 -15.56 31.89 -14.65
CA GLN A 442 -15.70 32.89 -15.74
C GLN A 442 -16.94 32.62 -16.61
N MET A 443 -17.23 31.34 -16.93
CA MET A 443 -18.45 30.99 -17.67
C MET A 443 -19.72 31.32 -16.85
N ALA A 444 -19.72 31.01 -15.57
CA ALA A 444 -20.82 31.31 -14.66
C ALA A 444 -21.06 32.82 -14.52
N GLN A 445 -19.99 33.63 -14.46
CA GLN A 445 -20.08 35.09 -14.43
C GLN A 445 -20.61 35.66 -15.75
N SER A 446 -20.32 35.02 -16.90
CA SER A 446 -20.80 35.49 -18.21
C SER A 446 -22.27 35.13 -18.49
N ALA A 447 -22.81 34.10 -17.83
CA ALA A 447 -24.19 33.66 -17.99
C ALA A 447 -24.79 33.24 -16.62
N PRO A 448 -25.05 34.15 -15.69
CA PRO A 448 -25.53 33.85 -14.34
C PRO A 448 -26.87 33.11 -14.28
N GLU A 449 -27.71 33.29 -15.31
CA GLU A 449 -29.04 32.65 -15.39
C GLU A 449 -28.96 31.14 -15.67
N LEU A 450 -27.81 30.63 -16.17
CA LEU A 450 -27.60 29.22 -16.52
C LEU A 450 -26.75 28.45 -15.51
N HIS A 451 -26.15 29.16 -14.57
CA HIS A 451 -25.19 28.56 -13.63
C HIS A 451 -25.53 28.94 -12.18
N ASP A 452 -25.37 27.99 -11.28
CA ASP A 452 -25.37 28.27 -9.85
C ASP A 452 -24.05 28.97 -9.46
N MET A 453 -24.13 30.25 -9.14
CA MET A 453 -22.97 31.07 -8.76
C MET A 453 -22.34 30.59 -7.43
N TYR A 454 -23.16 30.18 -6.47
CA TYR A 454 -22.68 29.67 -5.20
C TYR A 454 -21.81 28.42 -5.41
N GLU A 455 -22.30 27.47 -6.18
CA GLU A 455 -21.58 26.24 -6.49
C GLU A 455 -20.28 26.52 -7.30
N ALA A 456 -20.28 27.51 -8.19
CA ALA A 456 -19.10 27.89 -8.95
C ALA A 456 -18.01 28.49 -8.05
N TYR A 457 -18.37 29.36 -7.09
CA TYR A 457 -17.44 29.89 -6.10
C TYR A 457 -16.95 28.81 -5.13
N LYS A 458 -17.83 27.93 -4.64
CA LYS A 458 -17.48 26.80 -3.78
C LYS A 458 -16.42 25.94 -4.44
N ARG A 459 -16.60 25.53 -5.70
CA ARG A 459 -15.60 24.76 -6.47
C ARG A 459 -14.27 25.50 -6.63
N MET A 460 -14.30 26.81 -6.76
CA MET A 460 -13.07 27.60 -6.83
C MET A 460 -12.33 27.60 -5.50
N TYR A 461 -13.01 27.76 -4.37
CA TYR A 461 -12.41 27.71 -3.05
C TYR A 461 -11.90 26.31 -2.72
N GLU A 462 -12.64 25.25 -3.05
CA GLU A 462 -12.20 23.86 -2.92
C GLU A 462 -10.93 23.58 -3.75
N ALA A 463 -10.85 24.09 -4.99
CA ALA A 463 -9.66 23.98 -5.84
C ALA A 463 -8.45 24.69 -5.24
N LEU A 464 -8.67 25.82 -4.55
CA LEU A 464 -7.66 26.58 -3.83
C LEU A 464 -7.32 26.00 -2.46
N ARG A 465 -8.02 24.94 -2.00
CA ARG A 465 -7.87 24.30 -0.68
C ARG A 465 -8.08 25.27 0.49
N ILE A 466 -8.99 26.20 0.35
CA ILE A 466 -9.39 27.11 1.43
C ILE A 466 -10.36 26.38 2.34
N GLN A 467 -10.07 26.30 3.65
CA GLN A 467 -10.94 25.71 4.67
C GLN A 467 -11.95 26.74 5.17
N GLY A 468 -13.12 26.28 5.65
CA GLY A 468 -14.15 27.15 6.23
C GLY A 468 -15.04 27.86 5.19
N ILE A 469 -15.34 27.18 4.09
CA ILE A 469 -16.14 27.75 2.97
C ILE A 469 -17.63 27.91 3.35
N GLU A 470 -18.06 27.31 4.44
CA GLU A 470 -19.46 27.32 4.89
C GLU A 470 -19.79 28.49 5.86
N GLU A 471 -18.79 29.30 6.22
CA GLU A 471 -18.95 30.57 6.92
C GLU A 471 -19.09 31.74 5.91
#